data_db6772dc8c0983f00cb761c18c1995d6
#
_entry.id   db6772dc8c0983f00cb761c18c1995d6
#
_cell.length_a   1.000
_cell.length_b   1.000
_cell.length_c   1.000
_cell.angle_alpha   90.00
_cell.angle_beta   90.00
_cell.angle_gamma   90.00
#
_symmetry.space_group_name_H-M   'P 1'
#
loop_
_entity.id
_entity.type
_entity.pdbx_description
1 polymer ?
#
loop_
_entity_poly.entity_id
_entity_poly.type
_entity_poly.pdbx_seq_one_letter_code
_entity_poly.pdbx_strand_id
1 'polypeptide(L)'
;KNEKEYEYLEMCSSNRVAGIILCSGTVGVNEFQGLNVPLITIERFLENGTGAVECDNIQGGRLAAEHLIAQGCRHLIHISGVHETAMPADERAAGFCEVCVQKNVQYQVVGTHAYEYNHLEYHEVLEQLLLQHPDTDGIFASSDLIAAQLLQVCAKLGRKVPEQLKIVGFDDVNIASLTTPPITTIHQPIKEMAATAVELLVRAGEGQVVPSRTTLPVSLVVRGTTERKTEGEDDKAL
;
A
#
# COMPACT_ATOMS: atom_id res chain seq x y z
N LYS A 1 -15.61 -15.08 -3.09
CA LYS A 1 -15.56 -13.64 -2.70
C LYS A 1 -16.72 -12.87 -3.35
N ASN A 2 -16.94 -12.98 -4.63
CA ASN A 2 -17.99 -12.22 -5.36
C ASN A 2 -19.41 -12.48 -4.84
N GLU A 3 -19.79 -13.74 -4.54
CA GLU A 3 -21.12 -14.08 -4.02
C GLU A 3 -21.48 -13.31 -2.73
N LYS A 4 -20.54 -13.18 -1.78
CA LYS A 4 -20.78 -12.44 -0.55
C LYS A 4 -20.94 -10.94 -0.75
N GLU A 5 -20.28 -10.36 -1.73
CA GLU A 5 -20.41 -8.94 -2.04
C GLU A 5 -21.79 -8.64 -2.64
N TYR A 6 -22.30 -9.51 -3.51
CA TYR A 6 -23.69 -9.41 -4.02
C TYR A 6 -24.70 -9.52 -2.88
N GLU A 7 -24.54 -10.47 -1.96
CA GLU A 7 -25.42 -10.61 -0.79
C GLU A 7 -25.42 -9.33 0.07
N TYR A 8 -24.25 -8.69 0.28
CA TYR A 8 -24.19 -7.42 1.00
C TYR A 8 -24.86 -6.28 0.27
N LEU A 9 -24.74 -6.20 -1.05
CA LEU A 9 -25.41 -5.18 -1.86
C LEU A 9 -26.95 -5.35 -1.83
N GLU A 10 -27.43 -6.58 -1.96
CA GLU A 10 -28.85 -6.90 -1.80
C GLU A 10 -29.35 -6.52 -0.39
N MET A 11 -28.57 -6.83 0.64
CA MET A 11 -28.87 -6.45 2.01
C MET A 11 -28.93 -4.93 2.18
N CYS A 12 -27.97 -4.18 1.64
CA CYS A 12 -27.97 -2.71 1.66
C CYS A 12 -29.20 -2.14 0.97
N SER A 13 -29.56 -2.65 -0.20
CA SER A 13 -30.73 -2.24 -0.95
C SER A 13 -32.04 -2.53 -0.19
N SER A 14 -32.16 -3.73 0.40
CA SER A 14 -33.34 -4.18 1.13
C SER A 14 -33.54 -3.45 2.46
N ASN A 15 -32.44 -3.09 3.15
CA ASN A 15 -32.49 -2.43 4.47
C ASN A 15 -32.53 -0.90 4.41
N ARG A 16 -32.64 -0.30 3.22
CA ARG A 16 -32.73 1.16 3.03
C ARG A 16 -31.63 1.91 3.78
N VAL A 17 -30.36 1.47 3.58
CA VAL A 17 -29.21 2.16 4.18
C VAL A 17 -29.13 3.61 3.69
N ALA A 18 -28.61 4.50 4.52
CA ALA A 18 -28.47 5.92 4.19
C ALA A 18 -27.32 6.18 3.19
N GLY A 19 -26.37 5.25 3.07
CA GLY A 19 -25.22 5.32 2.17
C GLY A 19 -24.28 4.14 2.36
N ILE A 20 -23.27 4.03 1.52
CA ILE A 20 -22.33 2.92 1.50
C ILE A 20 -20.89 3.47 1.50
N ILE A 21 -20.02 2.91 2.37
CA ILE A 21 -18.58 3.07 2.27
C ILE A 21 -18.00 1.74 1.76
N LEU A 22 -17.34 1.79 0.60
CA LEU A 22 -16.76 0.63 -0.05
C LEU A 22 -15.24 0.61 0.09
N CYS A 23 -14.72 -0.43 0.75
CA CYS A 23 -13.26 -0.67 0.92
C CYS A 23 -12.79 -1.91 0.14
N SER A 24 -13.63 -2.47 -0.77
CA SER A 24 -13.31 -3.67 -1.53
C SER A 24 -12.81 -3.36 -2.94
N GLY A 25 -11.83 -4.13 -3.42
CA GLY A 25 -11.30 -4.03 -4.77
C GLY A 25 -11.97 -4.91 -5.82
N THR A 26 -12.96 -5.73 -5.46
CA THR A 26 -13.46 -6.84 -6.31
C THR A 26 -14.79 -6.58 -7.01
N VAL A 27 -15.53 -5.54 -6.64
CA VAL A 27 -16.88 -5.28 -7.17
C VAL A 27 -16.83 -4.37 -8.41
N GLY A 28 -17.47 -4.77 -9.49
CA GLY A 28 -17.56 -4.01 -10.75
C GLY A 28 -18.42 -2.75 -10.64
N VAL A 29 -18.13 -1.75 -11.47
CA VAL A 29 -18.85 -0.44 -11.50
C VAL A 29 -20.34 -0.61 -11.76
N ASN A 30 -20.72 -1.61 -12.57
CA ASN A 30 -22.11 -1.83 -12.98
C ASN A 30 -23.02 -2.30 -11.84
N GLU A 31 -22.49 -2.83 -10.78
CA GLU A 31 -23.23 -3.40 -9.65
C GLU A 31 -23.82 -2.32 -8.73
N PHE A 32 -23.29 -1.11 -8.79
CA PHE A 32 -23.75 0.03 -7.99
C PHE A 32 -24.69 0.98 -8.74
N GLN A 33 -24.89 0.80 -10.03
CA GLN A 33 -25.71 1.71 -10.85
C GLN A 33 -27.20 1.75 -10.47
N GLY A 34 -27.69 0.78 -9.71
CA GLY A 34 -29.09 0.71 -9.23
C GLY A 34 -29.30 1.24 -7.81
N LEU A 35 -28.25 1.65 -7.11
CA LEU A 35 -28.35 2.12 -5.74
C LEU A 35 -28.55 3.64 -5.73
N ASN A 36 -29.74 4.08 -5.34
CA ASN A 36 -30.05 5.53 -5.19
C ASN A 36 -29.59 6.05 -3.81
N VAL A 37 -28.40 5.65 -3.38
CA VAL A 37 -27.79 6.09 -2.12
C VAL A 37 -26.36 6.54 -2.38
N PRO A 38 -25.82 7.48 -1.57
CA PRO A 38 -24.44 7.90 -1.70
C PRO A 38 -23.47 6.72 -1.53
N LEU A 39 -22.43 6.68 -2.38
CA LEU A 39 -21.38 5.68 -2.35
C LEU A 39 -20.02 6.39 -2.26
N ILE A 40 -19.32 6.23 -1.15
CA ILE A 40 -17.95 6.68 -0.96
C ILE A 40 -17.01 5.47 -0.99
N THR A 41 -15.94 5.54 -1.77
CA THR A 41 -14.93 4.48 -1.83
C THR A 41 -13.68 4.88 -1.04
N ILE A 42 -12.94 3.88 -0.53
CA ILE A 42 -11.62 4.07 0.06
C ILE A 42 -10.61 3.28 -0.77
N GLU A 43 -9.50 3.92 -1.17
CA GLU A 43 -8.44 3.34 -2.01
C GLU A 43 -8.97 2.74 -3.33
N ARG A 44 -10.03 3.33 -3.86
CA ARG A 44 -10.62 2.94 -5.14
C ARG A 44 -11.36 4.11 -5.77
N PHE A 45 -11.14 4.33 -7.06
CA PHE A 45 -11.90 5.31 -7.84
C PHE A 45 -12.96 4.59 -8.69
N LEU A 46 -14.21 5.07 -8.60
CA LEU A 46 -15.32 4.64 -9.44
C LEU A 46 -15.90 5.85 -10.18
N GLU A 47 -15.94 5.82 -11.51
CA GLU A 47 -16.46 6.93 -12.32
C GLU A 47 -17.89 7.34 -11.95
N ASN A 48 -18.70 6.36 -11.54
CA ASN A 48 -20.10 6.57 -11.14
C ASN A 48 -20.30 6.59 -9.62
N GLY A 49 -19.20 6.61 -8.82
CA GLY A 49 -19.26 6.78 -7.38
C GLY A 49 -19.58 8.21 -6.99
N THR A 50 -20.10 8.42 -5.78
CA THR A 50 -20.35 9.76 -5.23
C THR A 50 -19.04 10.48 -4.91
N GLY A 51 -18.05 9.75 -4.40
CA GLY A 51 -16.71 10.25 -4.11
C GLY A 51 -15.75 9.14 -3.71
N ALA A 52 -14.45 9.44 -3.76
CA ALA A 52 -13.38 8.54 -3.35
C ALA A 52 -12.47 9.24 -2.34
N VAL A 53 -12.00 8.51 -1.33
CA VAL A 53 -10.97 8.92 -0.39
C VAL A 53 -9.77 7.98 -0.57
N GLU A 54 -8.59 8.56 -0.77
CA GLU A 54 -7.36 7.80 -1.00
C GLU A 54 -6.17 8.49 -0.34
N CYS A 55 -5.10 7.76 -0.10
CA CYS A 55 -3.83 8.36 0.27
C CYS A 55 -3.06 8.84 -0.97
N ASP A 56 -2.06 9.71 -0.77
CA ASP A 56 -1.17 10.15 -1.85
C ASP A 56 -0.17 9.03 -2.21
N ASN A 57 -0.63 8.09 -3.03
CA ASN A 57 0.14 6.93 -3.46
C ASN A 57 1.39 7.32 -4.27
N ILE A 58 1.31 8.37 -5.11
CA ILE A 58 2.46 8.89 -5.86
C ILE A 58 3.53 9.41 -4.90
N GLN A 59 3.12 10.25 -3.93
CA GLN A 59 4.04 10.77 -2.91
C GLN A 59 4.64 9.64 -2.07
N GLY A 60 3.87 8.62 -1.74
CA GLY A 60 4.37 7.44 -1.03
C GLY A 60 5.48 6.72 -1.78
N GLY A 61 5.31 6.51 -3.08
CA GLY A 61 6.36 5.96 -3.95
C GLY A 61 7.61 6.83 -4.00
N ARG A 62 7.45 8.17 -4.10
CA ARG A 62 8.57 9.13 -4.06
C ARG A 62 9.34 9.03 -2.74
N LEU A 63 8.64 9.09 -1.60
CA LEU A 63 9.26 9.02 -0.26
C LEU A 63 10.05 7.71 -0.08
N ALA A 64 9.52 6.58 -0.53
CA ALA A 64 10.20 5.29 -0.46
C ALA A 64 11.49 5.28 -1.28
N ALA A 65 11.46 5.74 -2.53
CA ALA A 65 12.63 5.81 -3.40
C ALA A 65 13.68 6.79 -2.88
N GLU A 66 13.27 8.01 -2.50
CA GLU A 66 14.16 9.03 -1.94
C GLU A 66 14.88 8.51 -0.71
N HIS A 67 14.16 7.83 0.21
CA HIS A 67 14.74 7.27 1.41
C HIS A 67 15.76 6.17 1.09
N LEU A 68 15.42 5.18 0.25
CA LEU A 68 16.35 4.12 -0.13
C LEU A 68 17.62 4.67 -0.78
N ILE A 69 17.48 5.66 -1.67
CA ILE A 69 18.62 6.33 -2.32
C ILE A 69 19.48 7.10 -1.30
N ALA A 70 18.85 7.82 -0.37
CA ALA A 70 19.54 8.54 0.70
C ALA A 70 20.29 7.58 1.64
N GLN A 71 19.77 6.35 1.83
CA GLN A 71 20.42 5.28 2.57
C GLN A 71 21.53 4.57 1.77
N GLY A 72 21.87 5.06 0.59
CA GLY A 72 22.99 4.60 -0.24
C GLY A 72 22.65 3.50 -1.24
N CYS A 73 21.41 3.09 -1.38
CA CYS A 73 20.99 2.08 -2.35
C CYS A 73 21.16 2.58 -3.80
N ARG A 74 21.54 1.66 -4.70
CA ARG A 74 21.80 1.93 -6.11
C ARG A 74 21.11 0.99 -7.09
N HIS A 75 20.66 -0.18 -6.62
CA HIS A 75 19.94 -1.18 -7.40
C HIS A 75 18.59 -1.45 -6.73
N LEU A 76 17.56 -0.73 -7.18
CA LEU A 76 16.27 -0.72 -6.51
C LEU A 76 15.25 -1.61 -7.22
N ILE A 77 14.42 -2.29 -6.45
CA ILE A 77 13.23 -2.97 -6.98
C ILE A 77 11.99 -2.45 -6.24
N HIS A 78 10.95 -2.13 -7.01
CA HIS A 78 9.61 -1.97 -6.48
C HIS A 78 8.79 -3.23 -6.75
N ILE A 79 8.28 -3.85 -5.69
CA ILE A 79 7.35 -4.98 -5.78
C ILE A 79 5.95 -4.41 -5.75
N SER A 80 5.30 -4.37 -6.92
CA SER A 80 3.94 -3.88 -7.11
C SER A 80 2.92 -5.01 -7.03
N GLY A 81 1.67 -4.67 -6.75
CA GLY A 81 0.55 -5.60 -6.92
C GLY A 81 0.18 -5.77 -8.38
N VAL A 82 -0.57 -6.84 -8.69
CA VAL A 82 -1.22 -7.02 -9.98
C VAL A 82 -2.72 -6.86 -9.77
N HIS A 83 -3.31 -5.92 -10.47
CA HIS A 83 -4.74 -5.68 -10.44
C HIS A 83 -5.31 -5.76 -11.86
N GLU A 84 -6.38 -6.52 -12.03
CA GLU A 84 -7.12 -6.58 -13.30
C GLU A 84 -7.78 -5.24 -13.63
N THR A 85 -8.02 -4.42 -12.60
CA THR A 85 -8.55 -3.07 -12.70
C THR A 85 -7.56 -2.11 -12.06
N ALA A 86 -7.25 -0.99 -12.71
CA ALA A 86 -6.35 0.02 -12.16
C ALA A 86 -6.82 0.50 -10.79
N MET A 87 -5.90 0.49 -9.83
CA MET A 87 -6.14 0.89 -8.45
C MET A 87 -5.27 2.09 -8.10
N PRO A 88 -5.70 2.98 -7.17
CA PRO A 88 -4.84 4.06 -6.69
C PRO A 88 -3.47 3.58 -6.18
N ALA A 89 -3.40 2.38 -5.61
CA ALA A 89 -2.16 1.76 -5.15
C ALA A 89 -1.12 1.56 -6.27
N ASP A 90 -1.54 1.42 -7.54
CA ASP A 90 -0.63 1.27 -8.67
C ASP A 90 0.18 2.56 -8.94
N GLU A 91 -0.32 3.72 -8.50
CA GLU A 91 0.37 5.00 -8.59
C GLU A 91 1.65 5.06 -7.74
N ARG A 92 1.85 4.14 -6.77
CA ARG A 92 3.10 3.99 -6.00
C ARG A 92 4.29 3.76 -6.92
N ALA A 93 4.11 2.92 -7.95
CA ALA A 93 5.14 2.66 -8.95
C ALA A 93 5.52 3.92 -9.73
N ALA A 94 4.57 4.76 -10.09
CA ALA A 94 4.83 6.00 -10.82
C ALA A 94 5.73 6.95 -10.03
N GLY A 95 5.42 7.20 -8.74
CA GLY A 95 6.23 8.05 -7.87
C GLY A 95 7.64 7.48 -7.63
N PHE A 96 7.75 6.17 -7.43
CA PHE A 96 9.03 5.48 -7.28
C PHE A 96 9.91 5.63 -8.53
N CYS A 97 9.36 5.33 -9.70
CA CYS A 97 10.08 5.44 -10.98
C CYS A 97 10.54 6.86 -11.26
N GLU A 98 9.68 7.87 -11.00
CA GLU A 98 10.02 9.28 -11.21
C GLU A 98 11.30 9.66 -10.47
N VAL A 99 11.40 9.31 -9.18
CA VAL A 99 12.58 9.62 -8.36
C VAL A 99 13.82 8.86 -8.86
N CYS A 100 13.68 7.57 -9.19
CA CYS A 100 14.80 6.77 -9.69
C CYS A 100 15.37 7.35 -11.00
N VAL A 101 14.49 7.79 -11.91
CA VAL A 101 14.91 8.47 -13.16
C VAL A 101 15.61 9.78 -12.86
N GLN A 102 15.03 10.64 -12.02
CA GLN A 102 15.63 11.94 -11.66
C GLN A 102 17.00 11.80 -10.99
N LYS A 103 17.19 10.77 -10.17
CA LYS A 103 18.45 10.51 -9.46
C LYS A 103 19.42 9.63 -10.24
N ASN A 104 19.04 9.18 -11.43
CA ASN A 104 19.83 8.26 -12.28
C ASN A 104 20.27 7.00 -11.52
N VAL A 105 19.33 6.38 -10.82
CA VAL A 105 19.52 5.12 -10.06
C VAL A 105 18.91 3.98 -10.86
N GLN A 106 19.58 2.82 -10.87
CA GLN A 106 19.06 1.62 -11.51
C GLN A 106 17.86 1.09 -10.77
N TYR A 107 16.78 0.81 -11.49
CA TYR A 107 15.55 0.30 -10.87
C TYR A 107 14.79 -0.66 -11.76
N GLN A 108 13.92 -1.44 -11.14
CA GLN A 108 12.96 -2.32 -11.79
C GLN A 108 11.63 -2.29 -11.02
N VAL A 109 10.52 -2.45 -11.74
CA VAL A 109 9.19 -2.70 -11.15
C VAL A 109 8.80 -4.13 -11.48
N VAL A 110 8.46 -4.90 -10.46
CA VAL A 110 8.06 -6.31 -10.58
C VAL A 110 6.66 -6.46 -10.03
N GLY A 111 5.73 -6.91 -10.87
CA GLY A 111 4.37 -7.24 -10.46
C GLY A 111 4.30 -8.61 -9.78
N THR A 112 3.37 -8.78 -8.86
CA THR A 112 2.94 -10.09 -8.34
C THR A 112 1.76 -10.60 -9.15
N HIS A 113 1.48 -11.90 -9.11
CA HIS A 113 0.36 -12.48 -9.84
C HIS A 113 -0.92 -12.50 -9.00
N ALA A 114 -2.05 -12.70 -9.65
CA ALA A 114 -3.35 -12.78 -8.98
C ALA A 114 -3.42 -13.88 -7.92
N TYR A 115 -2.63 -14.95 -8.06
CA TYR A 115 -2.54 -16.03 -7.08
C TYR A 115 -2.01 -15.52 -5.74
N GLU A 116 -0.85 -14.87 -5.72
CA GLU A 116 -0.21 -14.34 -4.50
C GLU A 116 -1.13 -13.32 -3.82
N TYR A 117 -1.75 -12.44 -4.61
CA TYR A 117 -2.68 -11.45 -4.10
C TYR A 117 -3.91 -12.07 -3.44
N ASN A 118 -4.51 -13.10 -4.07
CA ASN A 118 -5.72 -13.73 -3.53
C ASN A 118 -5.47 -14.61 -2.30
N HIS A 119 -4.26 -15.18 -2.19
CA HIS A 119 -3.89 -16.08 -1.08
C HIS A 119 -3.05 -15.37 -0.02
N LEU A 120 -2.61 -14.12 -0.29
CA LEU A 120 -1.70 -13.34 0.56
C LEU A 120 -0.39 -14.12 0.86
N GLU A 121 0.12 -14.85 -0.15
CA GLU A 121 1.27 -15.73 -0.04
C GLU A 121 2.30 -15.37 -1.11
N TYR A 122 3.43 -14.79 -0.70
CA TYR A 122 4.43 -14.20 -1.59
C TYR A 122 5.81 -14.86 -1.50
N HIS A 123 6.03 -15.83 -0.60
CA HIS A 123 7.37 -16.36 -0.31
C HIS A 123 8.08 -16.90 -1.55
N GLU A 124 7.40 -17.67 -2.39
CA GLU A 124 8.01 -18.30 -3.57
C GLU A 124 8.47 -17.26 -4.59
N VAL A 125 7.60 -16.30 -4.92
CA VAL A 125 7.94 -15.25 -5.89
C VAL A 125 9.03 -14.32 -5.36
N LEU A 126 9.04 -14.02 -4.06
CA LEU A 126 10.08 -13.21 -3.42
C LEU A 126 11.44 -13.93 -3.37
N GLU A 127 11.44 -15.24 -3.13
CA GLU A 127 12.66 -16.05 -3.17
C GLU A 127 13.27 -16.05 -4.58
N GLN A 128 12.45 -16.32 -5.61
CA GLN A 128 12.90 -16.27 -7.00
C GLN A 128 13.41 -14.88 -7.38
N LEU A 129 12.73 -13.83 -6.95
CA LEU A 129 13.15 -12.45 -7.19
C LEU A 129 14.55 -12.19 -6.65
N LEU A 130 14.82 -12.54 -5.39
CA LEU A 130 16.14 -12.32 -4.77
C LEU A 130 17.25 -13.16 -5.40
N LEU A 131 16.94 -14.37 -5.88
CA LEU A 131 17.90 -15.23 -6.58
C LEU A 131 18.22 -14.69 -7.98
N GLN A 132 17.26 -14.13 -8.69
CA GLN A 132 17.44 -13.56 -10.02
C GLN A 132 18.13 -12.18 -9.99
N HIS A 133 18.00 -11.44 -8.90
CA HIS A 133 18.54 -10.10 -8.72
C HIS A 133 19.47 -10.01 -7.49
N PRO A 134 20.62 -10.70 -7.52
CA PRO A 134 21.53 -10.76 -6.35
C PRO A 134 22.13 -9.39 -5.99
N ASP A 135 22.24 -8.48 -6.96
CA ASP A 135 22.84 -7.15 -6.77
C ASP A 135 21.86 -6.10 -6.19
N THR A 136 20.58 -6.45 -6.01
CA THR A 136 19.59 -5.54 -5.42
C THR A 136 19.98 -5.17 -4.00
N ASP A 137 20.02 -3.88 -3.67
CA ASP A 137 20.40 -3.35 -2.36
C ASP A 137 19.25 -2.58 -1.68
N GLY A 138 18.16 -2.30 -2.40
CA GLY A 138 16.97 -1.65 -1.87
C GLY A 138 15.68 -2.18 -2.50
N ILE A 139 14.67 -2.49 -1.66
CA ILE A 139 13.35 -2.93 -2.13
C ILE A 139 12.27 -2.06 -1.49
N PHE A 140 11.38 -1.55 -2.35
CA PHE A 140 10.11 -0.98 -1.94
C PHE A 140 9.00 -2.00 -2.19
N ALA A 141 8.43 -2.55 -1.15
CA ALA A 141 7.29 -3.45 -1.19
C ALA A 141 5.98 -2.67 -1.11
N SER A 142 5.03 -2.98 -1.98
CA SER A 142 3.73 -2.28 -2.04
C SER A 142 2.84 -2.46 -0.82
N SER A 143 3.21 -3.31 0.14
CA SER A 143 2.54 -3.43 1.44
C SER A 143 3.49 -3.96 2.52
N ASP A 144 3.15 -3.71 3.78
CA ASP A 144 3.89 -4.25 4.92
C ASP A 144 3.82 -5.77 5.01
N LEU A 145 2.76 -6.39 4.49
CA LEU A 145 2.65 -7.84 4.42
C LEU A 145 3.71 -8.43 3.48
N ILE A 146 3.88 -7.85 2.30
CA ILE A 146 4.93 -8.26 1.36
C ILE A 146 6.31 -8.03 1.97
N ALA A 147 6.52 -6.87 2.61
CA ALA A 147 7.78 -6.56 3.29
C ALA A 147 8.11 -7.55 4.42
N ALA A 148 7.11 -7.96 5.21
CA ALA A 148 7.28 -8.94 6.28
C ALA A 148 7.66 -10.34 5.75
N GLN A 149 7.02 -10.79 4.67
CA GLN A 149 7.38 -12.05 4.02
C GLN A 149 8.76 -11.97 3.35
N LEU A 150 9.12 -10.83 2.77
CA LEU A 150 10.46 -10.58 2.23
C LEU A 150 11.54 -10.71 3.32
N LEU A 151 11.30 -10.22 4.54
CA LEU A 151 12.20 -10.42 5.67
C LEU A 151 12.41 -11.90 5.99
N GLN A 152 11.34 -12.71 5.95
CA GLN A 152 11.44 -14.16 6.18
C GLN A 152 12.27 -14.84 5.07
N VAL A 153 12.07 -14.44 3.82
CA VAL A 153 12.87 -14.94 2.69
C VAL A 153 14.33 -14.53 2.83
N CYS A 154 14.61 -13.28 3.21
CA CYS A 154 15.98 -12.81 3.49
C CYS A 154 16.66 -13.67 4.57
N ALA A 155 15.95 -13.95 5.67
CA ALA A 155 16.46 -14.81 6.73
C ALA A 155 16.76 -16.23 6.24
N LYS A 156 15.87 -16.83 5.43
CA LYS A 156 16.07 -18.15 4.79
C LYS A 156 17.30 -18.18 3.90
N LEU A 157 17.53 -17.11 3.10
CA LEU A 157 18.66 -17.01 2.17
C LEU A 157 19.94 -16.50 2.84
N GLY A 158 19.92 -16.17 4.13
CA GLY A 158 21.06 -15.60 4.86
C GLY A 158 21.42 -14.17 4.45
N ARG A 159 20.48 -13.45 3.80
CA ARG A 159 20.68 -12.06 3.37
C ARG A 159 20.36 -11.10 4.52
N LYS A 160 21.36 -10.31 4.94
CA LYS A 160 21.23 -9.43 6.10
C LYS A 160 20.46 -8.16 5.78
N VAL A 161 19.49 -7.82 6.63
CA VAL A 161 18.70 -6.58 6.59
C VAL A 161 18.99 -5.80 7.87
N PRO A 162 19.43 -4.54 7.79
CA PRO A 162 19.54 -3.67 6.61
C PRO A 162 20.90 -3.69 5.88
N GLU A 163 21.89 -4.48 6.31
CA GLU A 163 23.29 -4.36 5.88
C GLU A 163 23.49 -4.64 4.38
N GLN A 164 22.83 -5.65 3.84
CA GLN A 164 22.96 -6.09 2.44
C GLN A 164 21.72 -5.74 1.59
N LEU A 165 20.57 -5.58 2.24
CA LEU A 165 19.32 -5.23 1.60
C LEU A 165 18.52 -4.32 2.53
N LYS A 166 18.08 -3.18 2.04
CA LYS A 166 17.15 -2.31 2.75
C LYS A 166 15.75 -2.48 2.22
N ILE A 167 14.77 -2.44 3.11
CA ILE A 167 13.36 -2.71 2.78
C ILE A 167 12.50 -1.56 3.30
N VAL A 168 11.65 -1.04 2.42
CA VAL A 168 10.57 -0.10 2.75
C VAL A 168 9.25 -0.78 2.42
N GLY A 169 8.31 -0.77 3.36
CA GLY A 169 6.93 -1.23 3.19
C GLY A 169 5.97 -0.08 2.88
N PHE A 170 4.69 -0.38 2.95
CA PHE A 170 3.59 0.58 2.82
C PHE A 170 2.45 0.13 3.72
N ASP A 171 1.67 1.05 4.27
CA ASP A 171 0.47 0.98 5.10
C ASP A 171 0.72 1.41 6.55
N ASP A 172 1.85 1.06 7.17
CA ASP A 172 2.16 1.22 8.58
C ASP A 172 1.16 0.47 9.50
N VAL A 173 0.84 -0.77 9.11
CA VAL A 173 0.02 -1.66 9.93
C VAL A 173 0.85 -2.33 11.04
N ASN A 174 0.17 -2.90 12.04
CA ASN A 174 0.82 -3.45 13.24
C ASN A 174 1.99 -4.39 12.94
N ILE A 175 1.91 -5.19 11.87
CA ILE A 175 2.98 -6.12 11.49
C ILE A 175 4.32 -5.40 11.25
N ALA A 176 4.31 -4.16 10.75
CA ALA A 176 5.53 -3.41 10.47
C ALA A 176 6.38 -3.17 11.73
N SER A 177 5.73 -2.99 12.88
CA SER A 177 6.41 -2.79 14.16
C SER A 177 6.78 -4.10 14.88
N LEU A 178 6.16 -5.22 14.51
CA LEU A 178 6.30 -6.51 15.19
C LEU A 178 7.36 -7.42 14.54
N THR A 179 7.86 -7.09 13.35
CA THR A 179 8.94 -7.84 12.69
C THR A 179 10.30 -7.57 13.33
N THR A 180 11.28 -8.41 13.03
CA THR A 180 12.67 -8.24 13.46
C THR A 180 13.61 -8.35 12.25
N PRO A 181 14.23 -7.23 11.80
CA PRO A 181 14.06 -5.86 12.29
C PRO A 181 12.67 -5.29 11.98
N PRO A 182 12.19 -4.26 12.72
CA PRO A 182 10.92 -3.60 12.42
C PRO A 182 11.00 -2.84 11.09
N ILE A 183 9.90 -2.86 10.31
CA ILE A 183 9.86 -2.39 8.93
C ILE A 183 9.73 -0.87 8.87
N THR A 184 10.66 -0.21 8.15
CA THR A 184 10.48 1.14 7.64
C THR A 184 9.36 1.13 6.62
N THR A 185 8.38 2.03 6.74
CA THR A 185 7.17 1.98 5.91
C THR A 185 6.61 3.36 5.64
N ILE A 186 5.74 3.44 4.65
CA ILE A 186 4.93 4.64 4.38
C ILE A 186 3.63 4.52 5.16
N HIS A 187 3.40 5.48 6.07
CA HIS A 187 2.18 5.56 6.88
C HIS A 187 1.01 6.07 6.06
N GLN A 188 -0.08 5.29 5.99
CA GLN A 188 -1.38 5.73 5.52
C GLN A 188 -2.17 6.33 6.69
N PRO A 189 -2.79 7.51 6.52
CA PRO A 189 -3.61 8.15 7.57
C PRO A 189 -5.00 7.51 7.64
N ILE A 190 -5.07 6.19 7.96
CA ILE A 190 -6.29 5.37 7.88
C ILE A 190 -7.46 5.97 8.71
N LYS A 191 -7.15 6.54 9.89
CA LYS A 191 -8.19 7.15 10.74
C LYS A 191 -8.80 8.38 10.09
N GLU A 192 -7.96 9.24 9.52
CA GLU A 192 -8.37 10.43 8.80
C GLU A 192 -9.12 10.08 7.51
N MET A 193 -8.67 9.04 6.79
CA MET A 193 -9.37 8.52 5.61
C MET A 193 -10.77 8.04 5.96
N ALA A 194 -10.91 7.24 7.03
CA ALA A 194 -12.20 6.76 7.50
C ALA A 194 -13.12 7.91 7.95
N ALA A 195 -12.60 8.88 8.71
CA ALA A 195 -13.37 10.05 9.15
C ALA A 195 -13.85 10.90 7.96
N THR A 196 -12.95 11.14 6.99
CA THR A 196 -13.28 11.88 5.76
C THR A 196 -14.36 11.14 4.93
N ALA A 197 -14.23 9.81 4.80
CA ALA A 197 -15.23 9.02 4.07
C ALA A 197 -16.62 9.12 4.70
N VAL A 198 -16.71 9.06 6.04
CA VAL A 198 -17.98 9.23 6.77
C VAL A 198 -18.53 10.65 6.59
N GLU A 199 -17.68 11.68 6.71
CA GLU A 199 -18.10 13.07 6.52
C GLU A 199 -18.68 13.29 5.11
N LEU A 200 -17.95 12.84 4.07
CA LEU A 200 -18.42 12.97 2.68
C LEU A 200 -19.73 12.20 2.45
N LEU A 201 -19.88 11.00 3.06
CA LEU A 201 -21.10 10.22 2.95
C LEU A 201 -22.30 10.95 3.55
N VAL A 202 -22.16 11.53 4.74
CA VAL A 202 -23.22 12.30 5.42
C VAL A 202 -23.61 13.52 4.59
N ARG A 203 -22.63 14.30 4.13
CA ARG A 203 -22.87 15.49 3.31
C ARG A 203 -23.58 15.14 2.00
N ALA A 204 -23.16 14.06 1.33
CA ALA A 204 -23.82 13.58 0.12
C ALA A 204 -25.27 13.13 0.40
N GLY A 205 -25.51 12.46 1.54
CA GLY A 205 -26.86 12.06 1.99
C GLY A 205 -27.80 13.25 2.27
N GLU A 206 -27.23 14.39 2.65
CA GLU A 206 -27.95 15.67 2.81
C GLU A 206 -28.14 16.43 1.49
N GLY A 207 -27.73 15.85 0.36
CA GLY A 207 -27.86 16.47 -0.97
C GLY A 207 -26.79 17.51 -1.28
N GLN A 208 -25.71 17.57 -0.50
CA GLN A 208 -24.58 18.47 -0.78
C GLN A 208 -23.66 17.88 -1.85
N VAL A 209 -23.08 18.74 -2.68
CA VAL A 209 -22.03 18.34 -3.62
C VAL A 209 -20.73 18.05 -2.84
N VAL A 210 -20.15 16.88 -3.07
CA VAL A 210 -18.86 16.46 -2.49
C VAL A 210 -17.81 16.28 -3.58
N PRO A 211 -16.50 16.39 -3.25
CA PRO A 211 -15.43 16.12 -4.21
C PRO A 211 -15.52 14.68 -4.73
N SER A 212 -15.29 14.51 -6.04
CA SER A 212 -15.21 13.16 -6.64
C SER A 212 -13.98 12.37 -6.19
N ARG A 213 -12.90 13.07 -5.78
CA ARG A 213 -11.67 12.49 -5.27
C ARG A 213 -11.10 13.37 -4.14
N THR A 214 -10.73 12.75 -3.03
CA THR A 214 -10.08 13.41 -1.88
C THR A 214 -8.83 12.62 -1.53
N THR A 215 -7.65 13.25 -1.70
CA THR A 215 -6.35 12.64 -1.45
C THR A 215 -5.78 13.14 -0.13
N LEU A 216 -5.35 12.23 0.74
CA LEU A 216 -4.75 12.54 2.04
C LEU A 216 -3.23 12.30 2.02
N PRO A 217 -2.44 13.15 2.70
CA PRO A 217 -0.99 13.04 2.69
C PRO A 217 -0.52 11.78 3.43
N VAL A 218 0.60 11.22 2.96
CA VAL A 218 1.31 10.12 3.59
C VAL A 218 2.62 10.60 4.21
N SER A 219 3.23 9.79 5.08
CA SER A 219 4.52 10.08 5.68
C SER A 219 5.40 8.84 5.79
N LEU A 220 6.72 9.04 5.77
CA LEU A 220 7.68 7.97 5.99
C LEU A 220 7.88 7.74 7.49
N VAL A 221 7.82 6.48 7.92
CA VAL A 221 8.14 6.03 9.27
C VAL A 221 9.39 5.16 9.21
N VAL A 222 10.52 5.72 9.64
CA VAL A 222 11.82 5.05 9.60
C VAL A 222 11.96 4.08 10.76
N ARG A 223 12.43 2.83 10.45
CA ARG A 223 12.67 1.76 11.41
C ARG A 223 13.89 0.92 11.01
N GLY A 224 14.04 -0.24 11.62
CA GLY A 224 15.24 -1.08 11.55
C GLY A 224 15.56 -1.71 10.19
N THR A 225 14.63 -1.79 9.23
CA THR A 225 14.92 -2.36 7.91
C THR A 225 15.70 -1.44 6.98
N THR A 226 15.93 -0.18 7.37
CA THR A 226 16.75 0.77 6.59
C THR A 226 17.83 1.45 7.43
N GLU A 227 17.70 1.49 8.76
CA GLU A 227 18.68 2.08 9.65
C GLU A 227 19.39 1.00 10.49
N ARG A 228 20.72 1.09 10.57
CA ARG A 228 21.45 0.34 11.60
C ARG A 228 21.14 0.95 12.96
N LYS A 229 20.76 0.13 13.94
CA LYS A 229 20.89 0.54 15.34
C LYS A 229 22.39 0.78 15.59
N THR A 230 22.76 2.02 15.87
CA THR A 230 24.09 2.32 16.43
C THR A 230 24.14 1.67 17.81
N GLU A 231 25.07 0.72 18.00
CA GLU A 231 25.38 0.17 19.33
C GLU A 231 25.75 1.36 20.23
N GLY A 232 24.89 1.81 21.10
CA GLY A 232 25.12 2.94 21.99
C GLY A 232 23.89 3.65 22.56
N GLU A 233 22.67 3.33 22.12
CA GLU A 233 21.44 3.96 22.65
C GLU A 233 20.72 3.14 23.74
N ASP A 234 21.10 1.88 23.96
CA ASP A 234 20.49 1.03 24.99
C ASP A 234 21.00 1.31 26.42
N ASP A 235 22.06 2.16 26.61
CA ASP A 235 22.61 2.46 27.93
C ASP A 235 22.01 3.71 28.61
N LYS A 236 20.99 4.33 28.05
CA LYS A 236 20.36 5.54 28.64
C LYS A 236 18.91 5.36 29.10
N ALA A 237 18.41 4.13 29.12
CA ALA A 237 17.05 3.83 29.58
C ALA A 237 17.04 2.73 30.67
N LEU A 238 17.75 2.98 31.77
CA LEU A 238 17.59 2.28 33.06
C LEU A 238 17.55 3.32 34.17
#